data_e7adfb8fd0455340180ba7a5e1e96a54
#
_entry.id   e7adfb8fd0455340180ba7a5e1e96a54
#
_cell.length_a   1.000
_cell.length_b   1.000
_cell.length_c   1.000
_cell.angle_alpha   90.00
_cell.angle_beta   90.00
_cell.angle_gamma   90.00
#
_symmetry.space_group_name_H-M   'P 1'
#
loop_
_entity.id
_entity.type
_entity.pdbx_description
1 polymer ?
#
loop_
_entity_poly.entity_id
_entity_poly.type
_entity_poly.pdbx_seq_one_letter_code
_entity_poly.pdbx_strand_id
1 'polypeptide(L)'
;SSDLEFCCIVGQSGSGKSTLLNQLAGLEKPTSGKVYIGKHEISKMTENELAEFRQQHLGFIFQSYNLLPTMTAAENVALPLMFKGVDKKTRLARARKELKSMGLLGRANHLPTEMSGGQQQRVGIARAFVSSPKVIFADEPTGNLDSRTSKQVLYRMLEMSKNSGVTFVMVTHEPELAECADRIVTILDGKVCSNVVQDEETKKKNRDALFADLEGNLDIGGEAAKEQKAKEQKKVISPRPRPRADEGRVCPIARQWEIPGKFAPHQSAGGAADSFPLWGSHTDKKCTP
;
A
#
# COMPACT_ATOMS: atom_id res chain seq x y z
N SER A 1 -22.83 0.97 -3.11
CA SER A 1 -21.59 1.39 -2.45
C SER A 1 -20.52 0.35 -2.75
N SER A 2 -19.45 0.80 -3.33
CA SER A 2 -18.30 -0.06 -3.62
C SER A 2 -17.58 -0.38 -2.32
N ASP A 3 -17.42 -1.66 -1.99
CA ASP A 3 -16.66 -2.14 -0.82
C ASP A 3 -15.13 -1.92 -0.97
N LEU A 4 -14.70 -1.04 -1.89
CA LEU A 4 -13.32 -0.79 -2.26
C LEU A 4 -12.90 0.55 -1.66
N GLU A 5 -11.91 0.52 -0.79
CA GLU A 5 -11.46 1.66 -0.03
C GLU A 5 -9.96 1.87 -0.19
N PHE A 6 -9.56 3.12 -0.42
CA PHE A 6 -8.17 3.55 -0.32
C PHE A 6 -7.97 4.15 1.07
N CYS A 7 -7.31 3.42 1.96
CA CYS A 7 -7.07 3.81 3.35
C CYS A 7 -5.62 4.27 3.53
N CYS A 8 -5.42 5.45 4.13
CA CYS A 8 -4.11 5.94 4.55
C CYS A 8 -3.94 5.86 6.06
N ILE A 9 -2.80 5.35 6.50
CA ILE A 9 -2.33 5.35 7.88
C ILE A 9 -1.24 6.41 7.99
N VAL A 10 -1.47 7.44 8.80
CA VAL A 10 -0.55 8.56 8.99
C VAL A 10 -0.07 8.65 10.43
N GLY A 11 1.07 9.31 10.63
CA GLY A 11 1.65 9.55 11.95
C GLY A 11 3.14 9.85 11.86
N GLN A 12 3.73 10.28 12.97
CA GLN A 12 5.17 10.58 13.03
C GLN A 12 6.03 9.32 12.85
N SER A 13 7.31 9.51 12.51
CA SER A 13 8.27 8.41 12.47
C SER A 13 8.34 7.74 13.85
N GLY A 14 8.43 6.41 13.88
CA GLY A 14 8.45 5.63 15.12
C GLY A 14 7.09 5.42 15.80
N SER A 15 5.97 5.98 15.28
CA SER A 15 4.64 5.83 15.90
C SER A 15 4.02 4.43 15.75
N GLY A 16 4.69 3.47 15.08
CA GLY A 16 4.22 2.09 14.92
C GLY A 16 3.44 1.81 13.64
N LYS A 17 3.42 2.72 12.66
CA LYS A 17 2.68 2.57 11.39
C LYS A 17 3.07 1.31 10.61
N SER A 18 4.37 1.13 10.34
CA SER A 18 4.87 -0.02 9.58
C SER A 18 4.67 -1.33 10.36
N THR A 19 4.81 -1.31 11.69
CA THR A 19 4.49 -2.47 12.53
C THR A 19 3.02 -2.86 12.40
N LEU A 20 2.11 -1.88 12.48
CA LEU A 20 0.69 -2.15 12.27
C LEU A 20 0.43 -2.68 10.85
N LEU A 21 1.03 -2.06 9.83
CA LEU A 21 0.90 -2.54 8.44
C LEU A 21 1.35 -3.99 8.31
N ASN A 22 2.51 -4.35 8.90
CA ASN A 22 3.05 -5.71 8.87
C ASN A 22 2.12 -6.71 9.54
N GLN A 23 1.52 -6.36 10.68
CA GLN A 23 0.54 -7.20 11.36
C GLN A 23 -0.74 -7.38 10.54
N LEU A 24 -1.26 -6.30 9.94
CA LEU A 24 -2.43 -6.35 9.07
C LEU A 24 -2.18 -7.17 7.80
N ALA A 25 -0.96 -7.15 7.31
CA ALA A 25 -0.53 -7.91 6.12
C ALA A 25 -0.13 -9.37 6.44
N GLY A 26 -0.14 -9.76 7.72
CA GLY A 26 0.31 -11.09 8.15
C GLY A 26 1.79 -11.35 7.91
N LEU A 27 2.62 -10.30 7.92
CA LEU A 27 4.09 -10.39 7.91
C LEU A 27 4.64 -10.58 9.32
N GLU A 28 3.91 -10.05 10.31
CA GLU A 28 4.21 -10.20 11.73
C GLU A 28 2.93 -10.62 12.45
N LYS A 29 3.05 -11.53 13.42
CA LYS A 29 1.91 -11.93 14.24
C LYS A 29 1.68 -10.93 15.37
N PRO A 30 0.43 -10.50 15.62
CA PRO A 30 0.13 -9.67 16.78
C PRO A 30 0.32 -10.46 18.07
N THR A 31 0.86 -9.81 19.11
CA THR A 31 0.98 -10.40 20.45
C THR A 31 -0.39 -10.70 21.07
N SER A 32 -1.40 -9.88 20.74
CA SER A 32 -2.78 -10.05 21.17
C SER A 32 -3.73 -9.42 20.15
N GLY A 33 -5.00 -9.78 20.21
CA GLY A 33 -6.00 -9.32 19.26
C GLY A 33 -6.16 -10.24 18.06
N LYS A 34 -7.02 -9.85 17.12
CA LYS A 34 -7.36 -10.63 15.93
C LYS A 34 -7.29 -9.75 14.69
N VAL A 35 -6.76 -10.31 13.61
CA VAL A 35 -6.71 -9.65 12.30
C VAL A 35 -7.51 -10.46 11.31
N TYR A 36 -8.42 -9.79 10.60
CA TYR A 36 -9.26 -10.39 9.57
C TYR A 36 -9.05 -9.72 8.23
N ILE A 37 -8.93 -10.50 7.17
CA ILE A 37 -8.99 -10.03 5.78
C ILE A 37 -10.15 -10.77 5.09
N GLY A 38 -11.20 -10.03 4.79
CA GLY A 38 -12.46 -10.63 4.36
C GLY A 38 -13.03 -11.55 5.43
N LYS A 39 -13.18 -12.84 5.12
CA LYS A 39 -13.70 -13.86 6.07
C LYS A 39 -12.58 -14.63 6.80
N HIS A 40 -11.32 -14.32 6.51
CA HIS A 40 -10.18 -15.09 7.01
C HIS A 40 -9.56 -14.42 8.24
N GLU A 41 -9.52 -15.12 9.38
CA GLU A 41 -8.81 -14.71 10.58
C GLU A 41 -7.32 -15.07 10.43
N ILE A 42 -6.54 -14.13 9.88
CA ILE A 42 -5.13 -14.39 9.54
C ILE A 42 -4.23 -14.51 10.78
N SER A 43 -4.62 -13.93 11.91
CA SER A 43 -3.88 -14.03 13.19
C SER A 43 -3.76 -15.47 13.73
N LYS A 44 -4.65 -16.38 13.32
CA LYS A 44 -4.61 -17.80 13.70
C LYS A 44 -3.85 -18.70 12.73
N MET A 45 -3.54 -18.20 11.54
CA MET A 45 -2.89 -19.00 10.50
C MET A 45 -1.45 -19.34 10.91
N THR A 46 -0.99 -20.52 10.50
CA THR A 46 0.42 -20.90 10.54
C THR A 46 1.22 -20.09 9.52
N GLU A 47 2.55 -20.10 9.62
CA GLU A 47 3.40 -19.38 8.66
C GLU A 47 3.23 -19.88 7.22
N ASN A 48 3.01 -21.17 7.02
CA ASN A 48 2.77 -21.74 5.70
C ASN A 48 1.41 -21.28 5.14
N GLU A 49 0.35 -21.29 5.94
CA GLU A 49 -0.97 -20.79 5.56
C GLU A 49 -0.94 -19.29 5.26
N LEU A 50 -0.21 -18.49 6.08
CA LEU A 50 0.00 -17.07 5.83
C LEU A 50 0.76 -16.82 4.54
N ALA A 51 1.80 -17.61 4.23
CA ALA A 51 2.55 -17.50 2.99
C ALA A 51 1.66 -17.76 1.77
N GLU A 52 0.85 -18.82 1.82
CA GLU A 52 -0.11 -19.13 0.76
C GLU A 52 -1.20 -18.06 0.64
N PHE A 53 -1.74 -17.58 1.77
CA PHE A 53 -2.74 -16.53 1.79
C PHE A 53 -2.20 -15.23 1.19
N ARG A 54 -0.97 -14.81 1.57
CA ARG A 54 -0.32 -13.63 0.99
C ARG A 54 -0.14 -13.77 -0.52
N GLN A 55 0.37 -14.92 -0.95
CA GLN A 55 0.57 -15.21 -2.37
C GLN A 55 -0.72 -15.11 -3.19
N GLN A 56 -1.84 -15.57 -2.63
CA GLN A 56 -3.11 -15.61 -3.35
C GLN A 56 -3.86 -14.29 -3.33
N HIS A 57 -3.82 -13.55 -2.21
CA HIS A 57 -4.75 -12.46 -1.94
C HIS A 57 -4.12 -11.09 -1.78
N LEU A 58 -2.82 -11.01 -1.50
CA LEU A 58 -2.17 -9.75 -1.13
C LEU A 58 -1.16 -9.29 -2.17
N GLY A 59 -1.02 -7.97 -2.28
CA GLY A 59 0.07 -7.30 -2.99
C GLY A 59 0.85 -6.43 -2.03
N PHE A 60 2.13 -6.20 -2.32
CA PHE A 60 3.02 -5.38 -1.50
C PHE A 60 3.78 -4.37 -2.33
N ILE A 61 3.80 -3.12 -1.85
CA ILE A 61 4.63 -2.03 -2.38
C ILE A 61 5.52 -1.56 -1.24
N PHE A 62 6.83 -1.52 -1.46
CA PHE A 62 7.83 -1.16 -0.45
C PHE A 62 8.52 0.15 -0.81
N GLN A 63 8.96 0.88 0.19
CA GLN A 63 9.75 2.10 0.04
C GLN A 63 11.06 1.86 -0.72
N SER A 64 11.73 0.74 -0.43
CA SER A 64 13.03 0.38 -1.06
C SER A 64 12.88 -0.43 -2.35
N TYR A 65 11.72 -0.41 -3.00
CA TYR A 65 11.37 -1.12 -4.25
C TYR A 65 11.47 -2.64 -4.17
N ASN A 66 12.46 -3.21 -3.48
CA ASN A 66 12.73 -4.64 -3.29
C ASN A 66 12.69 -5.42 -4.62
N LEU A 67 13.33 -4.86 -5.64
CA LEU A 67 13.51 -5.52 -6.93
C LEU A 67 14.76 -6.39 -6.90
N LEU A 68 14.69 -7.54 -7.56
CA LEU A 68 15.84 -8.42 -7.76
C LEU A 68 16.74 -7.83 -8.86
N PRO A 69 17.99 -7.42 -8.55
CA PRO A 69 18.85 -6.68 -9.47
C PRO A 69 19.31 -7.51 -10.68
N THR A 70 19.26 -8.83 -10.56
CA THR A 70 19.63 -9.78 -11.61
C THR A 70 18.49 -10.12 -12.58
N MET A 71 17.29 -9.62 -12.31
CA MET A 71 16.10 -9.85 -13.12
C MET A 71 15.67 -8.56 -13.81
N THR A 72 15.19 -8.69 -15.04
CA THR A 72 14.59 -7.57 -15.79
C THR A 72 13.33 -7.05 -15.11
N ALA A 73 12.87 -5.85 -15.49
CA ALA A 73 11.62 -5.28 -15.00
C ALA A 73 10.44 -6.24 -15.22
N ALA A 74 10.33 -6.86 -16.40
CA ALA A 74 9.25 -7.81 -16.67
C ALA A 74 9.34 -9.08 -15.82
N GLU A 75 10.54 -9.58 -15.55
CA GLU A 75 10.74 -10.74 -14.68
C GLU A 75 10.43 -10.42 -13.22
N ASN A 76 10.86 -9.25 -12.72
CA ASN A 76 10.49 -8.77 -11.38
C ASN A 76 8.97 -8.67 -11.20
N VAL A 77 8.26 -8.10 -12.18
CA VAL A 77 6.80 -8.04 -12.15
C VAL A 77 6.17 -9.42 -12.22
N ALA A 78 6.77 -10.37 -12.95
CA ALA A 78 6.24 -11.72 -13.12
C ALA A 78 6.45 -12.64 -11.89
N LEU A 79 7.27 -12.25 -10.91
CA LEU A 79 7.61 -13.08 -9.74
C LEU A 79 6.38 -13.66 -9.00
N PRO A 80 5.36 -12.86 -8.64
CA PRO A 80 4.19 -13.42 -7.93
C PRO A 80 3.47 -14.51 -8.74
N LEU A 81 3.43 -14.36 -10.06
CA LEU A 81 2.82 -15.36 -10.96
C LEU A 81 3.70 -16.60 -11.10
N MET A 82 5.02 -16.46 -11.01
CA MET A 82 5.95 -17.59 -11.01
C MET A 82 5.72 -18.47 -9.79
N PHE A 83 5.57 -17.88 -8.62
CA PHE A 83 5.25 -18.61 -7.39
C PHE A 83 3.87 -19.26 -7.42
N LYS A 84 2.92 -18.72 -8.21
CA LYS A 84 1.61 -19.34 -8.47
C LYS A 84 1.66 -20.47 -9.51
N GLY A 85 2.84 -20.83 -10.02
CA GLY A 85 3.01 -21.88 -11.03
C GLY A 85 2.56 -21.51 -12.44
N VAL A 86 2.33 -20.21 -12.72
CA VAL A 86 1.93 -19.74 -14.07
C VAL A 86 3.10 -19.91 -15.04
N ASP A 87 2.87 -20.45 -16.23
CA ASP A 87 3.87 -20.68 -17.25
C ASP A 87 4.59 -19.38 -17.68
N LYS A 88 5.85 -19.52 -18.16
CA LYS A 88 6.73 -18.37 -18.47
C LYS A 88 6.13 -17.42 -19.50
N LYS A 89 5.49 -17.94 -20.55
CA LYS A 89 4.93 -17.12 -21.64
C LYS A 89 3.76 -16.27 -21.11
N THR A 90 2.86 -16.88 -20.37
CA THR A 90 1.66 -16.21 -19.81
C THR A 90 2.06 -15.19 -18.75
N ARG A 91 2.95 -15.53 -17.79
CA ARG A 91 3.34 -14.60 -16.74
C ARG A 91 4.09 -13.37 -17.27
N LEU A 92 4.98 -13.55 -18.27
CA LEU A 92 5.67 -12.41 -18.90
C LEU A 92 4.72 -11.54 -19.75
N ALA A 93 3.72 -12.14 -20.40
CA ALA A 93 2.70 -11.37 -21.13
C ALA A 93 1.88 -10.50 -20.17
N ARG A 94 1.45 -11.06 -19.01
CA ARG A 94 0.75 -10.29 -17.97
C ARG A 94 1.65 -9.20 -17.37
N ALA A 95 2.90 -9.51 -17.07
CA ALA A 95 3.86 -8.53 -16.56
C ALA A 95 4.06 -7.35 -17.52
N ARG A 96 4.19 -7.59 -18.82
CA ARG A 96 4.29 -6.53 -19.83
C ARG A 96 3.02 -5.69 -19.93
N LYS A 97 1.84 -6.29 -19.74
CA LYS A 97 0.56 -5.57 -19.68
C LYS A 97 0.55 -4.58 -18.50
N GLU A 98 0.98 -5.03 -17.31
CA GLU A 98 1.06 -4.16 -16.13
C GLU A 98 2.15 -3.08 -16.29
N LEU A 99 3.30 -3.39 -16.87
CA LEU A 99 4.32 -2.40 -17.21
C LEU A 99 3.82 -1.37 -18.24
N LYS A 100 2.99 -1.78 -19.20
CA LYS A 100 2.35 -0.86 -20.15
C LYS A 100 1.44 0.13 -19.43
N SER A 101 0.63 -0.31 -18.46
CA SER A 101 -0.22 0.58 -17.65
C SER A 101 0.59 1.59 -16.84
N MET A 102 1.82 1.24 -16.47
CA MET A 102 2.78 2.11 -15.76
C MET A 102 3.64 2.98 -16.69
N GLY A 103 3.42 2.95 -18.01
CA GLY A 103 4.25 3.66 -18.98
C GLY A 103 5.67 3.12 -19.12
N LEU A 104 5.90 1.85 -18.75
CA LEU A 104 7.23 1.23 -18.71
C LEU A 104 7.41 0.08 -19.71
N LEU A 105 6.53 -0.07 -20.71
CA LEU A 105 6.65 -1.17 -21.68
C LEU A 105 8.00 -1.16 -22.40
N GLY A 106 8.50 0.02 -22.78
CA GLY A 106 9.82 0.18 -23.41
C GLY A 106 11.01 -0.17 -22.50
N ARG A 107 10.78 -0.27 -21.20
CA ARG A 107 11.77 -0.63 -20.18
C ARG A 107 11.63 -2.07 -19.66
N ALA A 108 10.72 -2.86 -20.24
CA ALA A 108 10.40 -4.21 -19.75
C ALA A 108 11.61 -5.15 -19.65
N ASN A 109 12.60 -4.98 -20.51
CA ASN A 109 13.82 -5.81 -20.57
C ASN A 109 15.03 -5.18 -19.85
N HIS A 110 14.88 -4.00 -19.22
CA HIS A 110 15.97 -3.35 -18.46
C HIS A 110 16.10 -3.96 -17.06
N LEU A 111 17.32 -3.95 -16.55
CA LEU A 111 17.62 -4.30 -15.17
C LEU A 111 17.28 -3.11 -14.23
N PRO A 112 17.01 -3.35 -12.95
CA PRO A 112 16.77 -2.27 -11.98
C PRO A 112 17.89 -1.23 -11.93
N THR A 113 19.16 -1.64 -12.10
CA THR A 113 20.34 -0.76 -12.13
C THR A 113 20.35 0.21 -13.30
N GLU A 114 19.59 -0.05 -14.35
CA GLU A 114 19.46 0.79 -15.55
C GLU A 114 18.23 1.71 -15.49
N MET A 115 17.55 1.76 -14.33
CA MET A 115 16.27 2.46 -14.14
C MET A 115 16.39 3.54 -13.06
N SER A 116 15.70 4.67 -13.25
CA SER A 116 15.57 5.67 -12.19
C SER A 116 14.74 5.15 -11.03
N GLY A 117 14.87 5.77 -9.82
CA GLY A 117 14.11 5.39 -8.63
C GLY A 117 12.59 5.38 -8.88
N GLY A 118 12.06 6.40 -9.56
CA GLY A 118 10.63 6.45 -9.91
C GLY A 118 10.22 5.37 -10.93
N GLN A 119 11.12 4.94 -11.82
CA GLN A 119 10.87 3.81 -12.71
C GLN A 119 10.87 2.49 -11.93
N GLN A 120 11.83 2.30 -11.02
CA GLN A 120 11.89 1.13 -10.14
C GLN A 120 10.65 1.02 -9.26
N GLN A 121 10.17 2.13 -8.69
CA GLN A 121 8.95 2.15 -7.90
C GLN A 121 7.73 1.74 -8.73
N ARG A 122 7.59 2.26 -9.95
CA ARG A 122 6.52 1.84 -10.86
C ARG A 122 6.59 0.35 -11.24
N VAL A 123 7.78 -0.24 -11.34
CA VAL A 123 7.93 -1.70 -11.48
C VAL A 123 7.44 -2.43 -10.23
N GLY A 124 7.77 -1.93 -9.02
CA GLY A 124 7.27 -2.46 -7.75
C GLY A 124 5.75 -2.44 -7.66
N ILE A 125 5.13 -1.34 -8.10
CA ILE A 125 3.68 -1.20 -8.16
C ILE A 125 3.09 -2.21 -9.17
N ALA A 126 3.60 -2.29 -10.39
CA ALA A 126 3.16 -3.26 -11.38
C ALA A 126 3.24 -4.70 -10.85
N ARG A 127 4.31 -5.02 -10.09
CA ARG A 127 4.47 -6.32 -9.42
C ARG A 127 3.36 -6.59 -8.40
N ALA A 128 2.95 -5.59 -7.63
CA ALA A 128 1.89 -5.74 -6.64
C ALA A 128 0.53 -6.05 -7.29
N PHE A 129 0.24 -5.47 -8.46
CA PHE A 129 -1.04 -5.65 -9.16
C PHE A 129 -1.12 -6.89 -10.05
N VAL A 130 0.01 -7.43 -10.54
CA VAL A 130 0.04 -8.50 -11.58
C VAL A 130 -0.72 -9.76 -11.20
N SER A 131 -0.81 -10.07 -9.90
CA SER A 131 -1.50 -11.25 -9.39
C SER A 131 -2.99 -11.03 -9.15
N SER A 132 -3.52 -9.84 -9.45
CA SER A 132 -4.90 -9.42 -9.18
C SER A 132 -5.28 -9.65 -7.70
N PRO A 133 -4.56 -9.02 -6.75
CA PRO A 133 -4.78 -9.20 -5.32
C PRO A 133 -6.12 -8.60 -4.90
N LYS A 134 -6.62 -8.98 -3.72
CA LYS A 134 -7.79 -8.35 -3.08
C LYS A 134 -7.41 -7.10 -2.30
N VAL A 135 -6.23 -7.12 -1.67
CA VAL A 135 -5.72 -6.01 -0.86
C VAL A 135 -4.26 -5.75 -1.25
N ILE A 136 -3.90 -4.48 -1.36
CA ILE A 136 -2.51 -4.05 -1.51
C ILE A 136 -2.10 -3.25 -0.27
N PHE A 137 -0.98 -3.65 0.31
CA PHE A 137 -0.30 -2.93 1.39
C PHE A 137 0.88 -2.16 0.82
N ALA A 138 0.99 -0.87 1.14
CA ALA A 138 2.06 0.00 0.69
C ALA A 138 2.71 0.70 1.88
N ASP A 139 4.00 0.45 2.10
CA ASP A 139 4.79 1.09 3.14
C ASP A 139 5.63 2.20 2.53
N GLU A 140 5.24 3.45 2.80
CA GLU A 140 5.88 4.68 2.32
C GLU A 140 6.27 4.64 0.83
N PRO A 141 5.32 4.37 -0.09
CA PRO A 141 5.65 4.07 -1.49
C PRO A 141 6.28 5.24 -2.26
N THR A 142 6.28 6.42 -1.69
CA THR A 142 6.81 7.67 -2.27
C THR A 142 8.04 8.20 -1.55
N GLY A 143 8.39 7.65 -0.38
CA GLY A 143 9.38 8.20 0.53
C GLY A 143 10.82 8.37 -0.04
N ASN A 144 11.15 7.72 -1.15
CA ASN A 144 12.46 7.83 -1.82
C ASN A 144 12.37 8.58 -3.17
N LEU A 145 11.29 9.31 -3.41
CA LEU A 145 11.02 9.98 -4.68
C LEU A 145 10.97 11.50 -4.51
N ASP A 146 11.27 12.22 -5.56
CA ASP A 146 10.99 13.66 -5.60
C ASP A 146 9.48 13.93 -5.65
N SER A 147 9.07 15.14 -5.23
CA SER A 147 7.65 15.51 -5.09
C SER A 147 6.83 15.29 -6.36
N ARG A 148 7.39 15.59 -7.54
CA ARG A 148 6.69 15.42 -8.82
C ARG A 148 6.48 13.94 -9.14
N THR A 149 7.50 13.12 -8.95
CA THR A 149 7.43 11.67 -9.16
C THR A 149 6.50 11.02 -8.14
N SER A 150 6.51 11.48 -6.87
CA SER A 150 5.58 11.04 -5.82
C SER A 150 4.12 11.23 -6.24
N LYS A 151 3.76 12.43 -6.72
CA LYS A 151 2.42 12.72 -7.23
C LYS A 151 2.04 11.81 -8.42
N GLN A 152 2.94 11.60 -9.37
CA GLN A 152 2.71 10.71 -10.52
C GLN A 152 2.46 9.25 -10.08
N VAL A 153 3.24 8.76 -9.13
CA VAL A 153 3.12 7.41 -8.58
C VAL A 153 1.80 7.27 -7.85
N LEU A 154 1.43 8.20 -6.97
CA LEU A 154 0.16 8.18 -6.26
C LEU A 154 -1.03 8.21 -7.22
N TYR A 155 -1.00 9.11 -8.21
CA TYR A 155 -2.04 9.17 -9.24
C TYR A 155 -2.27 7.80 -9.90
N ARG A 156 -1.17 7.12 -10.26
CA ARG A 156 -1.24 5.77 -10.86
C ARG A 156 -1.81 4.73 -9.91
N MET A 157 -1.42 4.77 -8.65
CA MET A 157 -1.95 3.85 -7.64
C MET A 157 -3.46 4.04 -7.46
N LEU A 158 -3.94 5.28 -7.39
CA LEU A 158 -5.37 5.60 -7.28
C LEU A 158 -6.15 5.13 -8.52
N GLU A 159 -5.64 5.39 -9.73
CA GLU A 159 -6.27 4.90 -10.96
C GLU A 159 -6.35 3.37 -11.01
N MET A 160 -5.25 2.69 -10.68
CA MET A 160 -5.21 1.23 -10.70
C MET A 160 -6.11 0.62 -9.63
N SER A 161 -6.12 1.17 -8.41
CA SER A 161 -7.02 0.74 -7.35
C SER A 161 -8.49 0.82 -7.80
N LYS A 162 -8.90 1.98 -8.33
CA LYS A 162 -10.25 2.19 -8.84
C LYS A 162 -10.62 1.24 -9.98
N ASN A 163 -9.70 1.04 -10.93
CA ASN A 163 -9.96 0.22 -12.12
C ASN A 163 -9.95 -1.29 -11.84
N SER A 164 -9.14 -1.73 -10.86
CA SER A 164 -8.96 -3.15 -10.54
C SER A 164 -9.89 -3.65 -9.45
N GLY A 165 -10.57 -2.75 -8.75
CA GLY A 165 -11.44 -3.14 -7.65
C GLY A 165 -10.67 -3.71 -6.46
N VAL A 166 -9.54 -3.09 -6.10
CA VAL A 166 -8.62 -3.55 -5.05
C VAL A 166 -8.70 -2.60 -3.86
N THR A 167 -8.82 -3.14 -2.66
CA THR A 167 -8.64 -2.36 -1.42
C THR A 167 -7.17 -2.00 -1.25
N PHE A 168 -6.90 -0.74 -0.89
CA PHE A 168 -5.55 -0.23 -0.73
C PHE A 168 -5.31 0.26 0.71
N VAL A 169 -4.22 -0.17 1.33
CA VAL A 169 -3.80 0.31 2.64
C VAL A 169 -2.38 0.87 2.51
N MET A 170 -2.23 2.18 2.68
CA MET A 170 -0.97 2.89 2.52
C MET A 170 -0.54 3.51 3.84
N VAL A 171 0.73 3.33 4.19
CA VAL A 171 1.40 4.13 5.22
C VAL A 171 2.13 5.28 4.54
N THR A 172 1.95 6.48 5.06
CA THR A 172 2.72 7.66 4.61
C THR A 172 2.91 8.64 5.76
N HIS A 173 3.98 9.41 5.69
CA HIS A 173 4.20 10.57 6.55
C HIS A 173 3.87 11.90 5.83
N GLU A 174 3.43 11.86 4.58
CA GLU A 174 3.05 13.01 3.77
C GLU A 174 1.54 13.26 3.88
N PRO A 175 1.09 14.30 4.63
CA PRO A 175 -0.34 14.58 4.83
C PRO A 175 -1.10 14.85 3.52
N GLU A 176 -0.49 15.60 2.60
CA GLU A 176 -1.10 15.96 1.31
C GLU A 176 -1.48 14.72 0.48
N LEU A 177 -0.64 13.67 0.53
CA LEU A 177 -0.93 12.41 -0.17
C LEU A 177 -2.06 11.64 0.54
N ALA A 178 -2.09 11.70 1.88
CA ALA A 178 -3.12 11.02 2.67
C ALA A 178 -4.51 11.64 2.46
N GLU A 179 -4.59 12.95 2.23
CA GLU A 179 -5.84 13.67 1.96
C GLU A 179 -6.56 13.23 0.67
N CYS A 180 -5.87 12.49 -0.19
CA CYS A 180 -6.47 11.87 -1.38
C CYS A 180 -7.16 10.52 -1.09
N ALA A 181 -7.04 10.00 0.13
CA ALA A 181 -7.59 8.69 0.51
C ALA A 181 -9.10 8.76 0.81
N ASP A 182 -9.77 7.60 0.81
CA ASP A 182 -11.16 7.50 1.24
C ASP A 182 -11.27 7.51 2.77
N ARG A 183 -10.22 7.02 3.46
CA ARG A 183 -10.13 6.97 4.92
C ARG A 183 -8.74 7.35 5.38
N ILE A 184 -8.67 8.13 6.45
CA ILE A 184 -7.41 8.50 7.11
C ILE A 184 -7.44 7.99 8.55
N VAL A 185 -6.45 7.17 8.90
CA VAL A 185 -6.22 6.66 10.25
C VAL A 185 -4.96 7.29 10.81
N THR A 186 -5.06 8.04 11.88
CA THR A 186 -3.90 8.68 12.52
C THR A 186 -3.40 7.86 13.69
N ILE A 187 -2.09 7.58 13.70
CA ILE A 187 -1.42 6.85 14.78
C ILE A 187 -0.42 7.76 15.48
N LEU A 188 -0.50 7.77 16.80
CA LEU A 188 0.46 8.45 17.69
C LEU A 188 0.82 7.49 18.83
N ASP A 189 2.12 7.29 19.08
CA ASP A 189 2.65 6.43 20.15
C ASP A 189 1.98 5.04 20.23
N GLY A 190 1.85 4.38 19.08
CA GLY A 190 1.24 3.06 18.96
C GLY A 190 -0.27 3.00 19.17
N LYS A 191 -0.96 4.16 19.23
CA LYS A 191 -2.41 4.24 19.43
C LYS A 191 -3.09 4.91 18.24
N VAL A 192 -4.27 4.43 17.88
CA VAL A 192 -5.14 5.10 16.91
C VAL A 192 -5.78 6.31 17.59
N CYS A 193 -5.42 7.52 17.14
CA CYS A 193 -5.96 8.79 17.67
C CYS A 193 -7.18 9.26 16.89
N SER A 194 -7.23 9.02 15.59
CA SER A 194 -8.38 9.36 14.76
C SER A 194 -8.61 8.34 13.65
N ASN A 195 -9.85 8.26 13.19
CA ASN A 195 -10.28 7.44 12.07
C ASN A 195 -11.38 8.20 11.33
N VAL A 196 -11.02 8.86 10.23
CA VAL A 196 -11.90 9.76 9.49
C VAL A 196 -12.18 9.18 8.13
N VAL A 197 -13.45 9.04 7.78
CA VAL A 197 -13.90 8.76 6.41
C VAL A 197 -14.13 10.10 5.72
N GLN A 198 -13.51 10.29 4.58
CA GLN A 198 -13.67 11.52 3.81
C GLN A 198 -14.91 11.46 2.93
N ASP A 199 -15.60 12.58 2.81
CA ASP A 199 -16.69 12.74 1.85
C ASP A 199 -16.15 12.87 0.41
N GLU A 200 -16.98 12.55 -0.57
CA GLU A 200 -16.58 12.53 -1.99
C GLU A 200 -16.19 13.91 -2.52
N GLU A 201 -16.78 14.99 -2.00
CA GLU A 201 -16.51 16.36 -2.44
C GLU A 201 -15.12 16.81 -1.97
N THR A 202 -14.83 16.65 -0.68
CA THR A 202 -13.50 16.95 -0.08
C THR A 202 -12.40 16.15 -0.77
N LYS A 203 -12.60 14.84 -0.93
CA LYS A 203 -11.66 13.95 -1.59
C LYS A 203 -11.39 14.35 -3.04
N LYS A 204 -12.43 14.69 -3.79
CA LYS A 204 -12.30 15.17 -5.16
C LYS A 204 -11.50 16.47 -5.23
N LYS A 205 -11.85 17.45 -4.38
CA LYS A 205 -11.13 18.72 -4.28
C LYS A 205 -9.64 18.53 -3.99
N ASN A 206 -9.30 17.68 -3.02
CA ASN A 206 -7.92 17.40 -2.66
C ASN A 206 -7.15 16.72 -3.80
N ARG A 207 -7.78 15.75 -4.50
CA ARG A 207 -7.20 15.11 -5.68
C ARG A 207 -6.97 16.08 -6.83
N ASP A 208 -7.96 16.91 -7.15
CA ASP A 208 -7.87 17.90 -8.21
C ASP A 208 -6.75 18.93 -7.91
N ALA A 209 -6.64 19.39 -6.66
CA ALA A 209 -5.57 20.30 -6.24
C ALA A 209 -4.18 19.64 -6.29
N LEU A 210 -4.03 18.40 -5.80
CA LEU A 210 -2.75 17.71 -5.77
C LEU A 210 -2.21 17.41 -7.16
N PHE A 211 -3.09 17.08 -8.11
CA PHE A 211 -2.73 16.63 -9.45
C PHE A 211 -2.86 17.69 -10.54
N ALA A 212 -3.26 18.92 -10.19
CA ALA A 212 -3.40 20.05 -11.15
C ALA A 212 -2.14 20.25 -12.02
N ASP A 213 -0.95 20.15 -11.41
CA ASP A 213 0.33 20.31 -12.09
C ASP A 213 0.68 19.15 -13.05
N LEU A 214 -0.02 18.02 -12.94
CA LEU A 214 0.23 16.84 -13.78
C LEU A 214 -0.57 16.84 -15.08
N GLU A 215 -1.69 17.59 -15.17
CA GLU A 215 -2.60 17.56 -16.33
C GLU A 215 -1.95 18.06 -17.63
N GLY A 216 -0.88 18.86 -17.54
CA GLY A 216 -0.14 19.37 -18.72
C GLY A 216 1.00 18.48 -19.22
N ASN A 217 1.45 17.48 -18.45
CA ASN A 217 2.69 16.72 -18.70
C ASN A 217 2.60 15.23 -18.33
N LEU A 218 1.40 14.65 -18.35
CA LEU A 218 1.25 13.21 -18.24
C LEU A 218 1.70 12.57 -19.56
N ASP A 219 3.01 12.47 -19.77
CA ASP A 219 3.61 11.57 -20.77
C ASP A 219 3.45 10.12 -20.30
N ILE A 220 2.19 9.75 -20.15
CA ILE A 220 1.69 8.52 -19.60
C ILE A 220 0.98 7.84 -20.74
N GLY A 221 1.77 7.12 -21.56
CA GLY A 221 1.22 6.17 -22.53
C GLY A 221 -0.09 6.65 -23.19
N GLY A 222 -0.03 7.70 -23.99
CA GLY A 222 -1.17 8.48 -24.50
C GLY A 222 -2.28 7.72 -25.27
N GLU A 223 -2.21 6.39 -25.36
CA GLU A 223 -3.24 5.56 -25.98
C GLU A 223 -4.26 5.01 -24.98
N ALA A 224 -3.83 4.64 -23.74
CA ALA A 224 -4.73 4.06 -22.74
C ALA A 224 -5.75 5.09 -22.19
N ALA A 225 -5.33 6.35 -22.01
CA ALA A 225 -6.23 7.41 -21.55
C ALA A 225 -7.26 7.81 -22.63
N LYS A 226 -6.89 7.76 -23.92
CA LYS A 226 -7.82 7.99 -25.05
C LYS A 226 -8.85 6.88 -25.19
N GLU A 227 -8.45 5.62 -25.00
CA GLU A 227 -9.39 4.49 -25.03
C GLU A 227 -10.36 4.47 -23.84
N GLN A 228 -9.93 4.90 -22.64
CA GLN A 228 -10.81 4.97 -21.48
C GLN A 228 -11.83 6.11 -21.60
N LYS A 229 -11.43 7.30 -22.03
CA LYS A 229 -12.39 8.40 -22.33
C LYS A 229 -13.40 7.99 -23.39
N ALA A 230 -13.00 7.23 -24.41
CA ALA A 230 -13.89 6.71 -25.43
C ALA A 230 -14.84 5.60 -24.89
N LYS A 231 -14.41 4.80 -23.92
CA LYS A 231 -15.24 3.77 -23.25
C LYS A 231 -16.20 4.39 -22.23
N GLU A 232 -15.83 5.43 -21.51
CA GLU A 232 -16.71 6.18 -20.60
C GLU A 232 -17.79 6.94 -21.37
N GLN A 233 -17.46 7.58 -22.48
CA GLN A 233 -18.45 8.21 -23.36
C GLN A 233 -19.45 7.22 -23.96
N LYS A 234 -19.03 5.98 -24.25
CA LYS A 234 -19.94 4.92 -24.70
C LYS A 234 -20.81 4.33 -23.58
N LYS A 235 -20.36 4.38 -22.30
CA LYS A 235 -21.14 3.90 -21.15
C LYS A 235 -22.26 4.86 -20.72
N VAL A 236 -22.14 6.13 -21.00
CA VAL A 236 -23.17 7.17 -20.70
C VAL A 236 -24.42 7.01 -21.56
N ILE A 237 -24.34 6.28 -22.67
CA ILE A 237 -25.46 6.13 -23.64
C ILE A 237 -26.36 4.92 -23.35
N SER A 238 -26.07 4.11 -22.32
CA SER A 238 -26.87 2.94 -21.95
C SER A 238 -27.41 3.02 -20.54
N PRO A 239 -28.70 3.28 -20.28
CA PRO A 239 -29.25 3.29 -18.94
C PRO A 239 -29.32 1.87 -18.37
N ARG A 240 -28.63 1.63 -17.25
CA ARG A 240 -28.75 0.37 -16.50
C ARG A 240 -30.03 0.35 -15.67
N PRO A 241 -30.71 -0.81 -15.56
CA PRO A 241 -31.82 -0.96 -14.64
C PRO A 241 -31.34 -0.86 -13.20
N ARG A 242 -32.10 -0.16 -12.35
CA ARG A 242 -31.82 0.05 -10.92
C ARG A 242 -31.90 -1.30 -10.18
N PRO A 243 -30.88 -1.69 -9.41
CA PRO A 243 -31.02 -2.78 -8.44
C PRO A 243 -31.86 -2.29 -7.25
N ARG A 244 -32.68 -3.20 -6.70
CA ARG A 244 -33.51 -2.98 -5.51
C ARG A 244 -32.61 -2.67 -4.31
N ALA A 245 -33.07 -1.72 -3.50
CA ALA A 245 -32.51 -1.39 -2.21
C ALA A 245 -32.51 -2.64 -1.32
N ASP A 246 -31.35 -3.09 -0.90
CA ASP A 246 -31.19 -4.05 0.18
C ASP A 246 -30.22 -3.47 1.22
N GLU A 247 -30.62 -3.65 2.46
CA GLU A 247 -30.14 -2.90 3.62
C GLU A 247 -28.72 -3.29 4.06
N GLY A 248 -27.91 -2.28 4.36
CA GLY A 248 -26.93 -2.39 5.46
C GLY A 248 -25.74 -3.31 5.29
N ARG A 249 -24.91 -3.20 4.23
CA ARG A 249 -23.58 -3.83 4.22
C ARG A 249 -22.48 -2.81 4.41
N VAL A 250 -22.04 -2.74 5.66
CA VAL A 250 -20.77 -2.06 6.02
C VAL A 250 -19.62 -2.85 5.45
N CYS A 251 -18.59 -2.14 4.94
CA CYS A 251 -17.34 -2.71 4.46
C CYS A 251 -16.82 -3.80 5.42
N PRO A 252 -16.49 -5.00 4.94
CA PRO A 252 -16.02 -6.09 5.80
C PRO A 252 -14.80 -5.73 6.63
N ILE A 253 -13.94 -4.84 6.16
CA ILE A 253 -12.77 -4.35 6.89
C ILE A 253 -13.17 -3.38 8.01
N ALA A 254 -14.17 -2.51 7.81
CA ALA A 254 -14.56 -1.51 8.80
C ALA A 254 -15.26 -2.11 10.03
N ARG A 255 -15.93 -3.27 9.91
CA ARG A 255 -16.53 -3.97 11.07
C ARG A 255 -15.54 -4.82 11.86
N GLN A 256 -14.36 -5.09 11.30
CA GLN A 256 -13.39 -6.01 11.89
C GLN A 256 -12.23 -5.30 12.60
N TRP A 257 -12.22 -3.97 12.60
CA TRP A 257 -11.24 -3.14 13.30
C TRP A 257 -11.74 -2.74 14.69
N GLU A 258 -12.33 -3.65 15.45
CA GLU A 258 -12.43 -3.53 16.88
C GLU A 258 -11.03 -3.79 17.45
N ILE A 259 -10.21 -2.76 17.52
CA ILE A 259 -8.98 -2.77 18.32
C ILE A 259 -9.48 -2.68 19.77
N PRO A 260 -9.29 -3.73 20.60
CA PRO A 260 -9.59 -3.61 22.02
C PRO A 260 -8.74 -2.47 22.56
N GLY A 261 -9.36 -1.45 23.12
CA GLY A 261 -8.66 -0.35 23.73
C GLY A 261 -7.67 -0.85 24.77
N LYS A 262 -6.43 -0.35 24.71
CA LYS A 262 -5.29 -0.52 25.59
C LYS A 262 -4.33 -1.64 25.16
N PHE A 263 -3.25 -1.24 24.49
CA PHE A 263 -1.95 -1.83 24.74
C PHE A 263 -1.63 -1.54 26.23
N ALA A 264 -1.69 -2.54 27.08
CA ALA A 264 -1.29 -2.39 28.46
C ALA A 264 0.23 -2.12 28.48
N PRO A 265 0.71 -1.10 29.20
CA PRO A 265 2.13 -0.97 29.44
C PRO A 265 2.58 -2.20 30.24
N HIS A 266 3.74 -2.76 29.90
CA HIS A 266 4.42 -3.77 30.68
C HIS A 266 4.49 -3.31 32.14
N GLN A 267 3.74 -3.93 33.04
CA GLN A 267 4.01 -3.88 34.47
C GLN A 267 5.24 -4.75 34.70
N SER A 268 6.33 -4.10 35.05
CA SER A 268 7.48 -4.72 35.67
C SER A 268 7.04 -5.32 37.01
N ALA A 269 6.90 -6.64 37.04
CA ALA A 269 6.81 -7.37 38.29
C ALA A 269 8.14 -7.18 39.03
N GLY A 270 8.09 -6.51 40.20
CA GLY A 270 9.19 -6.44 41.15
C GLY A 270 9.46 -7.81 41.74
N GLY A 271 10.72 -8.11 41.92
CA GLY A 271 11.14 -9.28 42.67
C GLY A 271 12.62 -9.54 42.54
N ALA A 272 13.31 -9.27 43.65
CA ALA A 272 14.61 -9.75 44.08
C ALA A 272 15.88 -9.04 43.58
N ALA A 273 16.49 -8.35 44.52
CA ALA A 273 17.87 -7.91 44.57
C ALA A 273 18.84 -9.06 44.32
N ASP A 274 19.84 -8.82 43.48
CA ASP A 274 21.20 -9.33 43.76
C ASP A 274 22.22 -8.37 43.10
N SER A 275 23.13 -8.02 43.97
CA SER A 275 24.28 -7.13 43.86
C SER A 275 25.32 -7.63 42.87
N PHE A 276 25.95 -6.69 42.11
CA PHE A 276 27.42 -6.62 41.82
C PHE A 276 27.70 -5.73 40.61
N PRO A 277 28.89 -5.14 40.44
CA PRO A 277 29.40 -3.93 41.11
C PRO A 277 29.71 -2.78 40.14
N LEU A 278 29.97 -1.62 40.75
CA LEU A 278 30.51 -0.39 40.18
C LEU A 278 31.76 -0.58 39.30
N TRP A 279 31.73 0.01 38.10
CA TRP A 279 32.95 0.45 37.43
C TRP A 279 32.74 1.82 36.80
N GLY A 280 33.41 2.81 37.36
CA GLY A 280 34.34 3.70 36.73
C GLY A 280 33.76 4.87 35.96
N SER A 281 33.62 6.01 36.65
CA SER A 281 33.60 7.36 36.11
C SER A 281 34.80 7.63 35.20
N HIS A 282 34.57 8.19 33.99
CA HIS A 282 35.54 9.09 33.38
C HIS A 282 34.87 10.28 32.77
N THR A 283 35.33 11.38 33.25
CA THR A 283 35.10 12.79 33.04
C THR A 283 35.32 13.28 31.61
N ASP A 284 34.51 14.29 31.29
CA ASP A 284 34.81 15.50 30.51
C ASP A 284 35.65 15.44 29.22
N LYS A 285 35.03 15.89 28.12
CA LYS A 285 35.64 16.99 27.32
C LYS A 285 34.59 17.74 26.52
N LYS A 286 34.45 19.02 26.90
CA LYS A 286 33.90 20.11 26.10
C LYS A 286 34.68 20.29 24.80
N CYS A 287 33.97 20.59 23.71
CA CYS A 287 34.46 21.46 22.66
C CYS A 287 33.29 22.23 22.05
N THR A 288 33.24 23.50 22.26
CA THR A 288 32.71 24.58 21.44
C THR A 288 33.93 25.34 20.86
N PRO A 289 33.77 26.20 19.85
CA PRO A 289 32.61 26.78 19.16
C PRO A 289 32.32 26.16 17.81
#